data_85d5238d9a4c4e3f67fd160a632f1d01
#
_entry.id   85d5238d9a4c4e3f67fd160a632f1d01
#
_cell.length_a   1.000
_cell.length_b   1.000
_cell.length_c   1.000
_cell.angle_alpha   90.00
_cell.angle_beta   90.00
_cell.angle_gamma   90.00
#
_symmetry.space_group_name_H-M   'P 1'
#
loop_
_entity.id
_entity.type
_entity.pdbx_description
1 polymer ?
#
loop_
_entity_poly.entity_id
_entity_poly.type
_entity_poly.pdbx_seq_one_letter_code
_entity_poly.pdbx_strand_id
1 'polypeptide(L)'
;MRNLLTVFFLIFFTGFFSTVNLAQIPASSTFPTNGTLDKHLVKTVLEHATVHVDASTVLHDATVVLFRGEILEVTSGSGSSNSMVSGAVVRLDLTGYHLYPSFVDLHSSYGLPEVKPAEWSRTPQYETNIKGAYGWNQSIRPEIDAYEKFIPDSKKAKALREAGFGAVLTHVPDGIVRGTGTLVMPIDDARESMIRPLASKHFSFRKGSSRQSYPGSLMGATALLRQTHLDASWYAKASPRGLSGGTNLSLEAFNSNSDLPSIFSAGSWKDILRAEVVANEFNLDYLLLGGGDSYQRASAIKESGATLIVPVKFPTAYDLSDPFLARFISLTELKHWELAPSNASLLNDAGIEFCLTAQGLKTPSEFLPAVRIAVQRGLPSDIALRAMTELPASLLGVSDIVGTIRPGLRANIIVSD
;
A
#
# COMPACT_ATOMS: atom_id res chain seq x y z
N MET A 1 67.39 13.06 -33.71
CA MET A 1 67.19 11.72 -34.30
C MET A 1 66.00 11.06 -33.64
N ARG A 2 65.13 10.63 -34.52
CA ARG A 2 63.99 9.70 -34.40
C ARG A 2 62.68 10.20 -33.76
N ASN A 3 61.81 10.54 -34.71
CA ASN A 3 60.37 10.69 -34.57
C ASN A 3 59.71 9.42 -34.08
N LEU A 4 58.73 9.56 -33.16
CA LEU A 4 57.75 8.55 -32.90
C LEU A 4 56.35 9.15 -33.23
N LEU A 5 55.78 8.64 -34.30
CA LEU A 5 54.40 8.92 -34.76
C LEU A 5 53.43 8.30 -33.76
N THR A 6 52.59 9.08 -33.13
CA THR A 6 51.43 8.56 -32.39
C THR A 6 50.20 8.68 -33.29
N VAL A 7 49.73 7.51 -33.73
CA VAL A 7 48.50 7.37 -34.51
C VAL A 7 47.32 7.48 -33.55
N PHE A 8 46.54 8.55 -33.72
CA PHE A 8 45.25 8.69 -33.06
C PHE A 8 44.20 7.88 -33.84
N PHE A 9 43.69 6.82 -33.21
CA PHE A 9 42.54 6.06 -33.71
C PHE A 9 41.28 6.81 -33.28
N LEU A 10 40.66 7.52 -34.23
CA LEU A 10 39.33 8.14 -34.04
C LEU A 10 38.30 7.04 -34.26
N ILE A 11 37.75 6.49 -33.16
CA ILE A 11 36.58 5.61 -33.21
C ILE A 11 35.35 6.50 -33.39
N PHE A 12 34.80 6.47 -34.60
CA PHE A 12 33.48 7.03 -34.90
C PHE A 12 32.42 6.15 -34.22
N PHE A 13 31.93 6.63 -33.11
CA PHE A 13 30.71 6.07 -32.48
C PHE A 13 29.52 6.62 -33.29
N THR A 14 29.06 5.87 -34.30
CA THR A 14 27.78 6.16 -34.95
C THR A 14 26.68 5.71 -34.00
N GLY A 15 26.30 6.61 -33.08
CA GLY A 15 25.09 6.46 -32.29
C GLY A 15 23.88 6.43 -33.22
N PHE A 16 23.20 5.31 -33.25
CA PHE A 16 21.85 5.22 -33.81
C PHE A 16 20.93 6.08 -32.94
N PHE A 17 20.81 7.34 -33.29
CA PHE A 17 19.67 8.16 -32.80
C PHE A 17 18.45 7.67 -33.57
N SER A 18 17.67 6.78 -32.95
CA SER A 18 16.30 6.56 -33.36
C SER A 18 15.59 7.91 -33.26
N THR A 19 15.33 8.53 -34.38
CA THR A 19 14.53 9.75 -34.46
C THR A 19 13.14 9.38 -33.99
N VAL A 20 12.82 9.75 -32.75
CA VAL A 20 11.44 9.78 -32.28
C VAL A 20 10.73 10.80 -33.18
N ASN A 21 9.96 10.30 -34.16
CA ASN A 21 9.06 11.15 -34.93
C ASN A 21 7.99 11.66 -33.97
N LEU A 22 8.28 12.76 -33.30
CA LEU A 22 7.25 13.57 -32.65
C LEU A 22 6.35 14.06 -33.78
N ALA A 23 5.21 13.41 -33.97
CA ALA A 23 4.18 13.92 -34.85
C ALA A 23 3.89 15.36 -34.40
N GLN A 24 4.23 16.33 -35.23
CA GLN A 24 3.93 17.72 -34.97
C GLN A 24 2.42 17.84 -34.75
N ILE A 25 2.03 18.27 -33.57
CA ILE A 25 0.66 18.68 -33.30
C ILE A 25 0.37 19.80 -34.34
N PRO A 26 -0.64 19.66 -35.21
CA PRO A 26 -0.94 20.68 -36.17
C PRO A 26 -1.21 21.99 -35.45
N ALA A 27 -0.36 22.97 -35.66
CA ALA A 27 -0.46 24.33 -35.12
C ALA A 27 -1.61 25.08 -35.79
N SER A 28 -2.85 24.61 -35.66
CA SER A 28 -4.00 25.20 -36.32
C SER A 28 -5.21 25.37 -35.43
N SER A 29 -5.05 25.70 -34.15
CA SER A 29 -6.14 26.37 -33.46
C SER A 29 -5.78 27.85 -33.33
N THR A 30 -6.41 28.68 -34.14
CA THR A 30 -6.32 30.16 -34.08
C THR A 30 -7.04 30.71 -32.84
N PHE A 31 -7.56 29.87 -31.97
CA PHE A 31 -8.21 30.25 -30.73
C PHE A 31 -7.30 29.96 -29.54
N PRO A 32 -7.09 30.91 -28.63
CA PRO A 32 -6.44 30.62 -27.37
C PRO A 32 -7.27 29.59 -26.63
N THR A 33 -6.67 28.42 -26.32
CA THR A 33 -7.28 27.45 -25.44
C THR A 33 -7.36 28.05 -24.05
N ASN A 34 -8.55 28.47 -23.66
CA ASN A 34 -8.82 28.88 -22.28
C ASN A 34 -8.93 27.63 -21.43
N GLY A 35 -7.90 27.34 -20.66
CA GLY A 35 -7.84 26.18 -19.76
C GLY A 35 -6.42 25.65 -19.58
N THR A 36 -6.25 24.76 -18.63
CA THR A 36 -5.00 24.03 -18.43
C THR A 36 -4.75 23.10 -19.62
N LEU A 37 -3.52 23.12 -20.13
CA LEU A 37 -3.10 22.21 -21.20
C LEU A 37 -3.30 20.76 -20.74
N ASP A 38 -4.12 19.99 -21.44
CA ASP A 38 -4.28 18.57 -21.18
C ASP A 38 -2.98 17.85 -21.63
N LYS A 39 -2.17 17.43 -20.68
CA LYS A 39 -0.91 16.72 -20.92
C LYS A 39 -1.12 15.29 -21.39
N HIS A 40 -2.36 14.78 -21.34
CA HIS A 40 -2.71 13.39 -21.59
C HIS A 40 -3.31 13.14 -22.99
N LEU A 41 -3.17 14.10 -23.91
CA LEU A 41 -3.66 13.96 -25.30
C LEU A 41 -2.83 13.00 -26.16
N VAL A 42 -1.70 12.52 -25.65
CA VAL A 42 -0.83 11.59 -26.37
C VAL A 42 -1.24 10.15 -26.06
N LYS A 43 -1.50 9.37 -27.10
CA LYS A 43 -1.72 7.93 -27.02
C LYS A 43 -0.38 7.23 -26.96
N THR A 44 -0.16 6.38 -25.97
CA THR A 44 1.04 5.55 -25.88
C THR A 44 0.69 4.10 -26.21
N VAL A 45 1.41 3.50 -27.13
CA VAL A 45 1.23 2.11 -27.56
C VAL A 45 2.48 1.34 -27.15
N LEU A 46 2.32 0.34 -26.29
CA LEU A 46 3.36 -0.58 -25.84
C LEU A 46 3.21 -1.86 -26.69
N GLU A 47 4.19 -2.15 -27.54
CA GLU A 47 4.10 -3.22 -28.53
C GLU A 47 5.08 -4.36 -28.20
N HIS A 48 4.74 -5.59 -28.61
CA HIS A 48 5.58 -6.79 -28.53
C HIS A 48 6.02 -7.21 -27.12
N ALA A 49 5.24 -6.82 -26.08
CA ALA A 49 5.55 -7.19 -24.70
C ALA A 49 4.94 -8.53 -24.30
N THR A 50 5.52 -9.17 -23.29
CA THR A 50 4.85 -10.21 -22.52
C THR A 50 4.02 -9.54 -21.41
N VAL A 51 2.71 -9.60 -21.50
CA VAL A 51 1.81 -8.91 -20.58
C VAL A 51 1.24 -9.89 -19.55
N HIS A 52 1.60 -9.70 -18.28
CA HIS A 52 0.95 -10.36 -17.15
C HIS A 52 -0.29 -9.57 -16.78
N VAL A 53 -1.43 -9.96 -17.35
CA VAL A 53 -2.72 -9.26 -17.13
C VAL A 53 -3.10 -9.29 -15.66
N ASP A 54 -2.94 -10.45 -15.06
CA ASP A 54 -3.11 -10.76 -13.64
C ASP A 54 -2.15 -11.90 -13.25
N ALA A 55 -2.25 -12.44 -12.04
CA ALA A 55 -1.38 -13.49 -11.53
C ALA A 55 -1.46 -14.81 -12.33
N SER A 56 -2.57 -15.04 -13.01
CA SER A 56 -2.85 -16.30 -13.72
C SER A 56 -2.83 -16.17 -15.24
N THR A 57 -3.01 -14.96 -15.77
CA THR A 57 -3.19 -14.70 -17.20
C THR A 57 -1.99 -13.98 -17.80
N VAL A 58 -1.32 -14.63 -18.75
CA VAL A 58 -0.17 -14.08 -19.46
C VAL A 58 -0.45 -14.04 -20.96
N LEU A 59 -0.24 -12.90 -21.58
CA LEU A 59 -0.34 -12.71 -23.04
C LEU A 59 1.06 -12.49 -23.60
N HIS A 60 1.45 -13.31 -24.58
CA HIS A 60 2.72 -13.17 -25.28
C HIS A 60 2.56 -12.32 -26.54
N ASP A 61 3.58 -11.56 -26.90
CA ASP A 61 3.58 -10.67 -28.08
C ASP A 61 2.34 -9.78 -28.08
N ALA A 62 2.06 -9.13 -26.96
CA ALA A 62 0.84 -8.37 -26.78
C ALA A 62 1.09 -6.86 -26.94
N THR A 63 0.02 -6.16 -27.27
CA THR A 63 -0.01 -4.70 -27.39
C THR A 63 -0.94 -4.11 -26.33
N VAL A 64 -0.45 -3.10 -25.60
CA VAL A 64 -1.22 -2.33 -24.62
C VAL A 64 -1.29 -0.88 -25.06
N VAL A 65 -2.49 -0.35 -25.15
CA VAL A 65 -2.75 1.03 -25.55
C VAL A 65 -3.15 1.86 -24.35
N LEU A 66 -2.42 2.94 -24.10
CA LEU A 66 -2.65 3.86 -22.98
C LEU A 66 -3.12 5.22 -23.51
N PHE A 67 -4.14 5.77 -22.87
CA PHE A 67 -4.64 7.10 -23.17
C PHE A 67 -5.25 7.77 -21.93
N ARG A 68 -4.90 9.02 -21.69
CA ARG A 68 -5.39 9.81 -20.54
C ARG A 68 -5.17 9.15 -19.17
N GLY A 69 -4.06 8.40 -19.02
CA GLY A 69 -3.76 7.71 -17.77
C GLY A 69 -4.58 6.43 -17.53
N GLU A 70 -5.29 5.95 -18.55
CA GLU A 70 -6.06 4.71 -18.51
C GLU A 70 -5.60 3.72 -19.57
N ILE A 71 -5.84 2.44 -19.34
CA ILE A 71 -5.62 1.37 -20.30
C ILE A 71 -6.84 1.35 -21.22
N LEU A 72 -6.62 1.67 -22.49
CA LEU A 72 -7.68 1.71 -23.49
C LEU A 72 -7.95 0.33 -24.09
N GLU A 73 -6.88 -0.42 -24.37
CA GLU A 73 -6.94 -1.69 -25.08
C GLU A 73 -5.80 -2.60 -24.66
N VAL A 74 -6.03 -3.90 -24.61
CA VAL A 74 -5.03 -4.95 -24.42
C VAL A 74 -5.33 -6.05 -25.44
N THR A 75 -4.42 -6.30 -26.37
CA THR A 75 -4.59 -7.28 -27.45
C THR A 75 -3.40 -8.21 -27.51
N SER A 76 -3.64 -9.50 -27.84
CA SER A 76 -2.58 -10.47 -28.16
C SER A 76 -2.21 -10.38 -29.63
N GLY A 77 -0.90 -10.45 -29.94
CA GLY A 77 -0.36 -10.32 -31.29
C GLY A 77 -0.14 -8.87 -31.73
N SER A 78 0.56 -8.69 -32.83
CA SER A 78 0.82 -7.39 -33.47
C SER A 78 -0.44 -6.82 -34.14
N GLY A 79 -1.55 -6.83 -33.43
CA GLY A 79 -2.80 -6.25 -33.90
C GLY A 79 -2.64 -4.75 -34.09
N SER A 80 -2.76 -4.27 -35.32
CA SER A 80 -2.92 -2.84 -35.58
C SER A 80 -4.09 -2.34 -34.72
N SER A 81 -3.79 -1.55 -33.68
CA SER A 81 -4.86 -0.99 -32.85
C SER A 81 -5.68 -0.05 -33.73
N ASN A 82 -6.82 -0.53 -34.20
CA ASN A 82 -7.82 0.25 -34.95
C ASN A 82 -8.59 1.25 -34.08
N SER A 83 -8.04 1.57 -32.90
CA SER A 83 -8.65 2.52 -31.98
C SER A 83 -8.79 3.88 -32.66
N MET A 84 -10.03 4.27 -32.97
CA MET A 84 -10.43 5.51 -33.64
C MET A 84 -10.18 6.80 -32.83
N VAL A 85 -9.33 6.74 -31.80
CA VAL A 85 -8.99 7.94 -31.04
C VAL A 85 -7.99 8.77 -31.85
N SER A 86 -8.43 9.92 -32.35
CA SER A 86 -7.59 10.92 -33.03
C SER A 86 -6.65 11.53 -31.99
N GLY A 87 -5.33 11.59 -32.30
CA GLY A 87 -4.31 12.22 -31.45
C GLY A 87 -2.89 11.82 -31.85
N ALA A 88 -1.91 12.45 -31.22
CA ALA A 88 -0.51 12.04 -31.34
C ALA A 88 -0.29 10.65 -30.75
N VAL A 89 0.49 9.82 -31.40
CA VAL A 89 0.76 8.44 -30.97
C VAL A 89 2.27 8.26 -30.75
N VAL A 90 2.63 7.81 -29.57
CA VAL A 90 3.99 7.33 -29.26
C VAL A 90 3.97 5.81 -29.21
N ARG A 91 4.83 5.14 -29.97
CA ARG A 91 4.98 3.69 -29.98
C ARG A 91 6.28 3.32 -29.31
N LEU A 92 6.22 2.36 -28.39
CA LEU A 92 7.37 1.81 -27.70
C LEU A 92 7.42 0.31 -27.99
N ASP A 93 8.49 -0.14 -28.66
CA ASP A 93 8.76 -1.56 -28.85
C ASP A 93 9.37 -2.11 -27.55
N LEU A 94 8.66 -3.06 -26.95
CA LEU A 94 9.01 -3.73 -25.71
C LEU A 94 9.30 -5.22 -25.93
N THR A 95 9.84 -5.57 -27.11
CA THR A 95 10.29 -6.93 -27.39
C THR A 95 11.29 -7.42 -26.33
N GLY A 96 10.96 -8.53 -25.67
CA GLY A 96 11.77 -9.10 -24.57
C GLY A 96 11.47 -8.52 -23.19
N TYR A 97 10.60 -7.52 -23.09
CA TYR A 97 10.15 -6.98 -21.82
C TYR A 97 8.83 -7.58 -21.34
N HIS A 98 8.65 -7.55 -20.02
CA HIS A 98 7.45 -7.98 -19.34
C HIS A 98 6.69 -6.78 -18.77
N LEU A 99 5.37 -6.78 -18.91
CA LEU A 99 4.48 -5.80 -18.29
C LEU A 99 3.73 -6.46 -17.15
N TYR A 100 3.77 -5.82 -15.97
CA TYR A 100 3.06 -6.25 -14.78
C TYR A 100 2.12 -5.15 -14.27
N PRO A 101 0.99 -5.51 -13.61
CA PRO A 101 0.24 -4.52 -12.84
C PRO A 101 1.14 -3.95 -11.74
N SER A 102 1.00 -2.66 -11.45
CA SER A 102 1.72 -2.05 -10.34
C SER A 102 1.25 -2.58 -9.00
N PHE A 103 2.13 -2.54 -8.01
CA PHE A 103 1.84 -3.00 -6.65
C PHE A 103 0.90 -2.06 -5.92
N VAL A 104 0.04 -2.64 -5.08
CA VAL A 104 -0.88 -1.95 -4.18
C VAL A 104 -0.49 -2.26 -2.74
N ASP A 105 -0.01 -1.26 -2.00
CA ASP A 105 0.33 -1.43 -0.59
C ASP A 105 -0.84 -1.03 0.31
N LEU A 106 -1.26 -1.93 1.20
CA LEU A 106 -2.36 -1.69 2.14
C LEU A 106 -1.95 -0.97 3.42
N HIS A 107 -0.69 -0.61 3.59
CA HIS A 107 -0.24 0.04 4.82
C HIS A 107 0.95 0.98 4.59
N SER A 108 0.67 2.27 4.58
CA SER A 108 1.67 3.33 4.41
C SER A 108 1.36 4.54 5.29
N SER A 109 2.34 5.42 5.44
CA SER A 109 2.19 6.80 5.96
C SER A 109 2.69 7.84 4.95
N TYR A 110 2.76 7.47 3.67
CA TYR A 110 3.18 8.36 2.59
C TYR A 110 2.31 9.60 2.52
N GLY A 111 2.95 10.77 2.41
CA GLY A 111 2.25 12.05 2.26
C GLY A 111 1.55 12.57 3.52
N LEU A 112 1.68 11.88 4.65
CA LEU A 112 1.08 12.30 5.92
C LEU A 112 2.13 12.84 6.89
N PRO A 113 1.72 13.73 7.82
CA PRO A 113 2.60 14.24 8.84
C PRO A 113 3.08 13.12 9.77
N GLU A 114 4.34 13.21 10.18
CA GLU A 114 4.94 12.27 11.13
C GLU A 114 4.27 12.40 12.49
N VAL A 115 3.90 11.24 13.06
CA VAL A 115 3.38 11.18 14.43
C VAL A 115 4.52 11.34 15.41
N LYS A 116 4.60 12.50 16.06
CA LYS A 116 5.62 12.77 17.07
C LYS A 116 5.16 12.18 18.41
N PRO A 117 6.02 11.42 19.10
CA PRO A 117 5.75 11.01 20.47
C PRO A 117 5.48 12.24 21.34
N ALA A 118 4.48 12.15 22.18
CA ALA A 118 4.23 13.23 23.12
C ALA A 118 5.42 13.35 24.08
N GLU A 119 5.80 14.58 24.49
CA GLU A 119 6.88 14.83 25.44
C GLU A 119 6.61 14.14 26.78
N TRP A 120 7.63 13.62 27.44
CA TRP A 120 7.48 12.97 28.74
C TRP A 120 7.06 13.98 29.83
N SER A 121 6.12 13.60 30.72
CA SER A 121 5.74 14.38 31.91
C SER A 121 5.62 13.47 33.12
N ARG A 122 6.01 13.95 34.27
CA ARG A 122 5.84 13.24 35.55
C ARG A 122 4.38 13.28 36.03
N THR A 123 3.60 14.27 35.58
CA THR A 123 2.20 14.44 36.00
C THR A 123 1.29 13.52 35.19
N PRO A 124 0.52 12.64 35.83
CA PRO A 124 -0.45 11.80 35.14
C PRO A 124 -1.55 12.67 34.48
N GLN A 125 -1.93 12.30 33.25
CA GLN A 125 -3.04 12.92 32.55
C GLN A 125 -4.26 11.99 32.60
N TYR A 126 -5.29 12.35 33.35
CA TYR A 126 -6.52 11.54 33.47
C TYR A 126 -7.57 11.95 32.44
N GLU A 127 -7.67 13.25 32.16
CA GLU A 127 -8.65 13.81 31.24
C GLU A 127 -8.00 14.16 29.89
N THR A 128 -8.83 14.21 28.83
CA THR A 128 -8.39 14.69 27.53
C THR A 128 -8.10 16.19 27.58
N ASN A 129 -7.03 16.62 26.89
CA ASN A 129 -6.77 18.04 26.66
C ASN A 129 -7.26 18.52 25.28
N ILE A 130 -7.85 17.64 24.48
CA ILE A 130 -8.46 17.97 23.19
C ILE A 130 -9.79 18.67 23.48
N LYS A 131 -9.91 19.92 23.02
CA LYS A 131 -11.12 20.72 23.17
C LYS A 131 -12.07 20.48 22.02
N GLY A 132 -13.38 20.44 22.31
CA GLY A 132 -14.43 20.23 21.32
C GLY A 132 -15.36 19.07 21.72
N ALA A 133 -16.31 18.77 20.85
CA ALA A 133 -17.30 17.72 21.07
C ALA A 133 -16.73 16.33 20.62
N TYR A 134 -15.54 16.00 21.09
CA TYR A 134 -14.86 14.74 20.78
C TYR A 134 -15.01 13.71 21.90
N GLY A 135 -14.59 12.48 21.61
CA GLY A 135 -14.54 11.41 22.60
C GLY A 135 -13.64 11.75 23.80
N TRP A 136 -13.96 11.19 24.97
CA TRP A 136 -13.24 11.44 26.23
C TRP A 136 -11.80 10.91 26.25
N ASN A 137 -11.45 9.97 25.33
CA ASN A 137 -10.11 9.38 25.26
C ASN A 137 -9.37 9.76 23.99
N GLN A 138 -8.17 10.30 24.15
CA GLN A 138 -7.33 10.79 23.06
C GLN A 138 -6.84 9.70 22.09
N SER A 139 -6.92 8.42 22.47
CA SER A 139 -6.55 7.30 21.61
C SER A 139 -7.68 6.87 20.68
N ILE A 140 -8.87 7.46 20.84
CA ILE A 140 -10.06 7.21 20.01
C ILE A 140 -10.26 8.42 19.11
N ARG A 141 -9.85 8.29 17.86
CA ARG A 141 -9.76 9.40 16.89
C ARG A 141 -10.36 9.03 15.51
N PRO A 142 -11.56 8.49 15.46
CA PRO A 142 -12.20 8.09 14.20
C PRO A 142 -12.51 9.28 13.28
N GLU A 143 -12.54 10.50 13.81
CA GLU A 143 -12.76 11.77 13.11
C GLU A 143 -11.56 12.25 12.29
N ILE A 144 -10.42 11.54 12.35
CA ILE A 144 -9.24 11.93 11.57
C ILE A 144 -9.32 11.31 10.18
N ASP A 145 -9.50 12.17 9.18
CA ASP A 145 -9.49 11.77 7.78
C ASP A 145 -8.10 11.99 7.15
N ALA A 146 -7.49 10.90 6.64
CA ALA A 146 -6.14 10.96 6.08
C ALA A 146 -6.08 11.85 4.82
N TYR A 147 -7.15 11.86 4.00
CA TYR A 147 -7.18 12.65 2.76
C TYR A 147 -7.08 14.16 3.01
N GLU A 148 -7.59 14.66 4.16
CA GLU A 148 -7.49 16.07 4.52
C GLU A 148 -6.06 16.51 4.89
N LYS A 149 -5.24 15.55 5.32
CA LYS A 149 -3.86 15.77 5.77
C LYS A 149 -2.83 15.38 4.72
N PHE A 150 -3.27 14.81 3.60
CA PHE A 150 -2.40 14.28 2.58
C PHE A 150 -1.73 15.41 1.77
N ILE A 151 -0.41 15.39 1.74
CA ILE A 151 0.43 16.29 0.93
C ILE A 151 1.42 15.42 0.17
N PRO A 152 1.40 15.40 -1.18
CA PRO A 152 2.36 14.64 -1.96
C PRO A 152 3.80 15.08 -1.67
N ASP A 153 4.70 14.11 -1.56
CA ASP A 153 6.14 14.31 -1.48
C ASP A 153 6.78 13.72 -2.72
N SER A 154 7.25 14.55 -3.64
CA SER A 154 7.80 14.15 -4.94
C SER A 154 8.95 13.16 -4.82
N LYS A 155 9.82 13.30 -3.81
CA LYS A 155 10.95 12.41 -3.59
C LYS A 155 10.49 11.01 -3.14
N LYS A 156 9.57 10.96 -2.18
CA LYS A 156 8.98 9.70 -1.70
C LYS A 156 8.10 9.07 -2.79
N ALA A 157 7.33 9.87 -3.52
CA ALA A 157 6.53 9.41 -4.65
C ALA A 157 7.39 8.72 -5.71
N LYS A 158 8.51 9.36 -6.09
CA LYS A 158 9.48 8.77 -7.04
C LYS A 158 10.03 7.44 -6.52
N ALA A 159 10.47 7.38 -5.26
CA ALA A 159 11.01 6.16 -4.67
C ALA A 159 9.98 5.01 -4.63
N LEU A 160 8.69 5.32 -4.39
CA LEU A 160 7.61 4.33 -4.44
C LEU A 160 7.38 3.82 -5.87
N ARG A 161 7.33 4.71 -6.87
CA ARG A 161 7.17 4.30 -8.29
C ARG A 161 8.34 3.45 -8.75
N GLU A 162 9.57 3.84 -8.43
CA GLU A 162 10.79 3.06 -8.78
C GLU A 162 10.80 1.68 -8.12
N ALA A 163 10.13 1.52 -6.99
CA ALA A 163 9.94 0.22 -6.33
C ALA A 163 8.74 -0.58 -6.89
N GLY A 164 7.98 -0.02 -7.84
CA GLY A 164 6.83 -0.66 -8.49
C GLY A 164 5.48 -0.37 -7.86
N PHE A 165 5.38 0.49 -6.85
CA PHE A 165 4.09 0.84 -6.25
C PHE A 165 3.34 1.85 -7.12
N GLY A 166 2.14 1.48 -7.58
CA GLY A 166 1.22 2.35 -8.31
C GLY A 166 0.08 2.88 -7.45
N ALA A 167 -0.20 2.22 -6.33
CA ALA A 167 -1.19 2.67 -5.35
C ALA A 167 -0.73 2.34 -3.93
N VAL A 168 -0.94 3.25 -3.00
CA VAL A 168 -0.63 3.06 -1.58
C VAL A 168 -1.78 3.55 -0.71
N LEU A 169 -2.19 2.72 0.24
CA LEU A 169 -3.15 3.10 1.26
C LEU A 169 -2.41 3.77 2.41
N THR A 170 -2.65 5.05 2.58
CA THR A 170 -1.99 5.86 3.61
C THR A 170 -2.96 6.27 4.71
N HIS A 171 -2.51 6.20 5.98
CA HIS A 171 -3.28 6.59 7.15
C HIS A 171 -2.38 7.16 8.24
N VAL A 172 -2.94 7.89 9.19
CA VAL A 172 -2.19 8.40 10.35
C VAL A 172 -2.08 7.28 11.40
N PRO A 173 -0.88 6.70 11.67
CA PRO A 173 -0.73 5.54 12.57
C PRO A 173 -0.73 5.94 14.06
N ASP A 174 -1.75 6.68 14.51
CA ASP A 174 -1.84 7.26 15.86
C ASP A 174 -3.18 6.93 16.55
N GLY A 175 -3.11 6.26 17.68
CA GLY A 175 -4.25 5.87 18.48
C GLY A 175 -4.66 4.40 18.37
N ILE A 176 -5.68 4.04 19.14
CA ILE A 176 -6.37 2.73 19.13
C ILE A 176 -7.38 2.70 17.99
N VAL A 177 -8.20 3.73 17.86
CA VAL A 177 -9.00 4.03 16.67
C VAL A 177 -8.32 5.20 15.96
N ARG A 178 -7.85 5.01 14.73
CA ARG A 178 -6.92 5.91 14.06
C ARG A 178 -7.54 6.79 12.98
N GLY A 179 -8.85 6.68 12.79
CA GLY A 179 -9.56 7.35 11.72
C GLY A 179 -9.48 6.61 10.37
N THR A 180 -9.65 7.35 9.29
CA THR A 180 -9.72 6.79 7.94
C THR A 180 -8.37 6.75 7.25
N GLY A 181 -8.22 5.83 6.30
CA GLY A 181 -7.13 5.79 5.33
C GLY A 181 -7.60 6.26 3.96
N THR A 182 -6.67 6.80 3.19
CA THR A 182 -6.89 7.22 1.80
C THR A 182 -6.02 6.42 0.86
N LEU A 183 -6.58 5.99 -0.28
CA LEU A 183 -5.82 5.30 -1.33
C LEU A 183 -5.36 6.33 -2.36
N VAL A 184 -4.05 6.40 -2.57
CA VAL A 184 -3.42 7.37 -3.46
C VAL A 184 -2.43 6.73 -4.43
N MET A 185 -2.28 7.31 -5.61
CA MET A 185 -1.14 7.07 -6.50
C MET A 185 0.06 7.91 -6.01
N PRO A 186 1.29 7.38 -6.02
CA PRO A 186 2.48 8.13 -5.66
C PRO A 186 2.94 9.05 -6.81
N ILE A 187 2.17 10.12 -7.05
CA ILE A 187 2.43 11.16 -8.04
C ILE A 187 2.48 12.54 -7.38
N ASP A 188 2.93 13.56 -8.14
CA ASP A 188 3.21 14.88 -7.57
C ASP A 188 1.96 15.78 -7.46
N ASP A 189 0.91 15.51 -8.22
CA ASP A 189 -0.36 16.25 -8.15
C ASP A 189 -1.30 15.62 -7.13
N ALA A 190 -1.69 16.39 -6.11
CA ALA A 190 -2.54 15.91 -5.02
C ALA A 190 -3.96 15.50 -5.48
N ARG A 191 -4.50 16.15 -6.51
CA ARG A 191 -5.85 15.86 -7.02
C ARG A 191 -5.85 14.62 -7.89
N GLU A 192 -4.86 14.49 -8.77
CA GLU A 192 -4.71 13.33 -9.64
C GLU A 192 -4.25 12.09 -8.87
N SER A 193 -3.54 12.27 -7.75
CA SER A 193 -3.08 11.16 -6.90
C SER A 193 -4.22 10.44 -6.20
N MET A 194 -5.34 11.11 -5.92
CA MET A 194 -6.42 10.57 -5.09
C MET A 194 -7.24 9.53 -5.86
N ILE A 195 -7.13 8.26 -5.47
CA ILE A 195 -7.95 7.17 -6.01
C ILE A 195 -9.26 7.09 -5.22
N ARG A 196 -9.17 7.00 -3.88
CA ARG A 196 -10.33 6.92 -2.99
C ARG A 196 -10.04 7.65 -1.68
N PRO A 197 -10.73 8.76 -1.41
CA PRO A 197 -10.51 9.57 -0.20
C PRO A 197 -10.77 8.78 1.08
N LEU A 198 -11.91 8.12 1.18
CA LEU A 198 -12.29 7.25 2.30
C LEU A 198 -12.19 5.80 1.83
N ALA A 199 -11.03 5.17 2.05
CA ALA A 199 -10.74 3.83 1.53
C ALA A 199 -10.78 2.74 2.62
N SER A 200 -10.58 3.11 3.88
CA SER A 200 -10.50 2.18 5.01
C SER A 200 -10.64 2.90 6.34
N LYS A 201 -10.81 2.15 7.43
CA LYS A 201 -10.67 2.62 8.81
C LYS A 201 -9.62 1.79 9.54
N HIS A 202 -8.91 2.40 10.48
CA HIS A 202 -7.72 1.81 11.07
C HIS A 202 -7.79 1.67 12.58
N PHE A 203 -7.30 0.52 13.08
CA PHE A 203 -7.33 0.15 14.49
C PHE A 203 -5.97 -0.39 14.96
N SER A 204 -5.75 -0.37 16.27
CA SER A 204 -4.59 -0.99 16.92
C SER A 204 -4.82 -1.16 18.40
N PHE A 205 -4.00 -1.97 19.07
CA PHE A 205 -3.94 -1.99 20.54
C PHE A 205 -3.01 -0.92 21.14
N ARG A 206 -2.35 -0.10 20.29
CA ARG A 206 -1.41 0.92 20.76
C ARG A 206 -2.08 2.28 20.82
N LYS A 207 -1.97 2.97 21.98
CA LYS A 207 -2.57 4.27 22.19
C LYS A 207 -1.91 5.44 21.42
N GLY A 208 -0.81 5.15 20.69
CA GLY A 208 -0.12 6.16 19.88
C GLY A 208 0.53 7.25 20.70
N SER A 209 0.39 8.49 20.25
CA SER A 209 0.93 9.70 20.90
C SER A 209 0.16 10.14 22.16
N SER A 210 -0.98 9.52 22.48
CA SER A 210 -1.78 9.87 23.64
C SER A 210 -1.02 9.72 24.95
N ARG A 211 -1.14 10.74 25.80
CA ARG A 211 -0.54 10.77 27.16
C ARG A 211 -1.50 10.40 28.26
N GLN A 212 -2.78 10.26 27.96
CA GLN A 212 -3.72 9.85 28.98
C GLN A 212 -3.25 8.59 29.70
N SER A 213 -3.42 8.57 31.01
CA SER A 213 -3.00 7.45 31.85
C SER A 213 -3.74 6.16 31.48
N TYR A 214 -4.98 6.29 30.98
CA TYR A 214 -5.75 5.16 30.44
C TYR A 214 -5.85 5.24 28.90
N PRO A 215 -5.66 4.10 28.19
CA PRO A 215 -5.26 2.79 28.70
C PRO A 215 -3.74 2.73 29.00
N GLY A 216 -3.39 2.04 30.09
CA GLY A 216 -2.01 1.79 30.50
C GLY A 216 -1.51 0.38 30.17
N SER A 217 -2.34 -0.47 29.58
CA SER A 217 -2.02 -1.88 29.27
C SER A 217 -2.78 -2.37 28.04
N LEU A 218 -2.37 -3.51 27.49
CA LEU A 218 -3.07 -4.20 26.40
C LEU A 218 -4.52 -4.54 26.80
N MET A 219 -4.74 -4.98 28.03
CA MET A 219 -6.07 -5.29 28.56
C MET A 219 -6.95 -4.03 28.57
N GLY A 220 -6.40 -2.91 29.03
CA GLY A 220 -7.09 -1.61 28.99
C GLY A 220 -7.37 -1.14 27.57
N ALA A 221 -6.45 -1.34 26.63
CA ALA A 221 -6.65 -1.01 25.21
C ALA A 221 -7.79 -1.84 24.59
N THR A 222 -7.82 -3.13 24.89
CA THR A 222 -8.90 -4.04 24.44
C THR A 222 -10.26 -3.66 25.05
N ALA A 223 -10.29 -3.29 26.35
CA ALA A 223 -11.50 -2.85 27.02
C ALA A 223 -12.01 -1.50 26.43
N LEU A 224 -11.10 -0.56 26.17
CA LEU A 224 -11.45 0.73 25.56
C LEU A 224 -11.99 0.55 24.13
N LEU A 225 -11.41 -0.36 23.33
CA LEU A 225 -11.92 -0.66 22.00
C LEU A 225 -13.35 -1.23 22.05
N ARG A 226 -13.61 -2.20 22.95
CA ARG A 226 -14.96 -2.74 23.18
C ARG A 226 -15.94 -1.65 23.61
N GLN A 227 -15.52 -0.82 24.56
CA GLN A 227 -16.34 0.31 25.03
C GLN A 227 -16.68 1.26 23.87
N THR A 228 -15.72 1.55 22.99
CA THR A 228 -15.96 2.42 21.82
C THR A 228 -17.03 1.84 20.89
N HIS A 229 -16.99 0.53 20.60
CA HIS A 229 -18.03 -0.12 19.79
C HIS A 229 -19.41 -0.06 20.45
N LEU A 230 -19.48 -0.29 21.76
CA LEU A 230 -20.73 -0.21 22.52
C LEU A 230 -21.28 1.23 22.56
N ASP A 231 -20.41 2.21 22.82
CA ASP A 231 -20.77 3.63 22.86
C ASP A 231 -21.24 4.10 21.47
N ALA A 232 -20.57 3.69 20.40
CA ALA A 232 -20.95 4.02 19.03
C ALA A 232 -22.33 3.44 18.68
N SER A 233 -22.57 2.18 19.04
CA SER A 233 -23.88 1.52 18.85
C SER A 233 -24.98 2.19 19.65
N TRP A 234 -24.71 2.58 20.90
CA TRP A 234 -25.66 3.36 21.72
C TRP A 234 -25.93 4.73 21.10
N TYR A 235 -24.88 5.46 20.70
CA TYR A 235 -24.98 6.80 20.14
C TYR A 235 -25.80 6.82 18.84
N ALA A 236 -25.60 5.84 17.96
CA ALA A 236 -26.38 5.70 16.73
C ALA A 236 -27.89 5.59 16.99
N LYS A 237 -28.28 4.98 18.12
CA LYS A 237 -29.69 4.82 18.51
C LYS A 237 -30.24 6.02 19.30
N ALA A 238 -29.39 6.67 20.08
CA ALA A 238 -29.77 7.74 20.99
C ALA A 238 -29.80 9.13 20.32
N SER A 239 -28.84 9.42 19.43
CA SER A 239 -28.66 10.72 18.78
C SER A 239 -29.90 11.15 17.97
N PRO A 240 -30.51 10.31 17.08
CA PRO A 240 -31.70 10.69 16.33
C PRO A 240 -32.92 10.98 17.21
N ARG A 241 -32.91 10.52 18.47
CA ARG A 241 -34.00 10.72 19.44
C ARG A 241 -33.73 11.90 20.40
N GLY A 242 -32.60 12.61 20.21
CA GLY A 242 -32.21 13.68 21.15
C GLY A 242 -31.78 13.21 22.53
N LEU A 243 -31.50 11.90 22.69
CA LEU A 243 -31.16 11.27 23.97
C LEU A 243 -29.68 11.14 24.24
N SER A 244 -28.84 11.58 23.27
CA SER A 244 -27.36 11.42 23.33
C SER A 244 -26.68 12.39 24.31
N GLY A 245 -27.40 13.35 24.86
CA GLY A 245 -26.84 14.37 25.77
C GLY A 245 -25.95 15.40 25.05
N GLY A 246 -25.89 15.40 23.74
CA GLY A 246 -25.12 16.33 22.90
C GLY A 246 -24.42 15.65 21.75
N THR A 247 -23.75 16.45 20.90
CA THR A 247 -22.97 15.98 19.75
C THR A 247 -21.65 15.36 20.21
N ASN A 248 -21.31 14.20 19.62
CA ASN A 248 -20.01 13.57 19.78
C ASN A 248 -19.43 13.26 18.39
N LEU A 249 -18.53 14.12 17.90
CA LEU A 249 -17.95 14.03 16.57
C LEU A 249 -17.15 12.73 16.36
N SER A 250 -16.50 12.21 17.40
CA SER A 250 -15.79 10.94 17.30
C SER A 250 -16.75 9.76 17.07
N LEU A 251 -17.86 9.69 17.80
CA LEU A 251 -18.85 8.62 17.61
C LEU A 251 -19.63 8.77 16.31
N GLU A 252 -19.87 10.00 15.85
CA GLU A 252 -20.48 10.26 14.55
C GLU A 252 -19.56 9.74 13.42
N ALA A 253 -18.28 10.11 13.45
CA ALA A 253 -17.29 9.64 12.46
C ALA A 253 -17.11 8.12 12.51
N PHE A 254 -17.09 7.52 13.71
CA PHE A 254 -17.01 6.08 13.88
C PHE A 254 -18.17 5.35 13.18
N ASN A 255 -19.40 5.85 13.36
CA ASN A 255 -20.62 5.27 12.79
C ASN A 255 -20.74 5.54 11.27
N SER A 256 -20.42 6.77 10.82
CA SER A 256 -20.50 7.11 9.38
C SER A 256 -19.53 6.33 8.52
N ASN A 257 -18.41 5.87 9.10
CA ASN A 257 -17.39 5.07 8.42
C ASN A 257 -17.59 3.55 8.64
N SER A 258 -18.79 3.10 9.11
CA SER A 258 -19.05 1.68 9.43
C SER A 258 -18.76 0.72 8.28
N ASP A 259 -19.11 1.11 7.05
CA ASP A 259 -19.04 0.26 5.85
C ASP A 259 -17.64 0.17 5.22
N LEU A 260 -16.68 0.97 5.72
CA LEU A 260 -15.32 0.94 5.19
C LEU A 260 -14.57 -0.33 5.64
N PRO A 261 -13.71 -0.91 4.78
CA PRO A 261 -12.79 -1.97 5.16
C PRO A 261 -12.01 -1.62 6.42
N SER A 262 -11.96 -2.55 7.36
CA SER A 262 -11.33 -2.34 8.67
C SER A 262 -9.95 -2.95 8.71
N ILE A 263 -8.89 -2.16 8.91
CA ILE A 263 -7.52 -2.63 9.01
C ILE A 263 -7.05 -2.52 10.46
N PHE A 264 -6.61 -3.66 11.02
CA PHE A 264 -6.12 -3.72 12.40
C PHE A 264 -4.61 -3.98 12.44
N SER A 265 -3.85 -3.04 12.99
CA SER A 265 -2.40 -3.20 13.20
C SER A 265 -2.12 -4.04 14.44
N ALA A 266 -1.93 -5.36 14.26
CA ALA A 266 -1.72 -6.31 15.32
C ALA A 266 -0.26 -6.36 15.80
N GLY A 267 0.70 -6.59 14.92
CA GLY A 267 2.13 -6.59 15.25
C GLY A 267 2.69 -7.94 15.70
N SER A 268 1.87 -8.93 16.04
CA SER A 268 2.28 -10.29 16.35
C SER A 268 1.12 -11.28 16.14
N TRP A 269 1.43 -12.57 15.99
CA TRP A 269 0.40 -13.61 15.90
C TRP A 269 -0.56 -13.62 17.12
N LYS A 270 -0.05 -13.27 18.31
CA LYS A 270 -0.88 -13.18 19.54
C LYS A 270 -1.91 -12.06 19.43
N ASP A 271 -1.49 -10.92 18.88
CA ASP A 271 -2.37 -9.77 18.73
C ASP A 271 -3.36 -9.96 17.57
N ILE A 272 -2.97 -10.73 16.53
CA ILE A 272 -3.89 -11.20 15.48
C ILE A 272 -5.07 -11.95 16.13
N LEU A 273 -4.80 -13.00 16.91
CA LEU A 273 -5.85 -13.80 17.55
C LEU A 273 -6.68 -12.98 18.55
N ARG A 274 -6.08 -11.99 19.23
CA ARG A 274 -6.81 -11.09 20.12
C ARG A 274 -7.74 -10.14 19.37
N ALA A 275 -7.28 -9.62 18.22
CA ALA A 275 -8.10 -8.76 17.38
C ALA A 275 -9.30 -9.53 16.83
N GLU A 276 -9.09 -10.78 16.41
CA GLU A 276 -10.17 -11.67 15.96
C GLU A 276 -11.24 -11.93 17.04
N VAL A 277 -10.83 -12.11 18.28
CA VAL A 277 -11.79 -12.23 19.39
C VAL A 277 -12.68 -10.99 19.48
N VAL A 278 -12.09 -9.79 19.35
CA VAL A 278 -12.87 -8.55 19.37
C VAL A 278 -13.73 -8.42 18.09
N ALA A 279 -13.20 -8.79 16.94
CA ALA A 279 -13.95 -8.79 15.68
C ALA A 279 -15.22 -9.63 15.78
N ASN A 280 -15.07 -10.87 16.27
CA ASN A 280 -16.19 -11.81 16.44
C ASN A 280 -17.27 -11.29 17.42
N GLU A 281 -16.86 -10.57 18.49
CA GLU A 281 -17.82 -9.99 19.47
C GLU A 281 -18.73 -8.93 18.83
N PHE A 282 -18.22 -8.19 17.82
CA PHE A 282 -18.94 -7.10 17.17
C PHE A 282 -19.34 -7.38 15.72
N ASN A 283 -19.16 -8.62 15.27
CA ASN A 283 -19.42 -9.08 13.90
C ASN A 283 -18.70 -8.19 12.86
N LEU A 284 -17.40 -8.06 13.03
CA LEU A 284 -16.50 -7.27 12.18
C LEU A 284 -15.53 -8.18 11.42
N ASP A 285 -15.17 -7.76 10.21
CA ASP A 285 -14.10 -8.39 9.44
C ASP A 285 -12.88 -7.48 9.45
N TYR A 286 -11.79 -7.92 10.09
CA TYR A 286 -10.53 -7.19 10.10
C TYR A 286 -9.54 -7.75 9.05
N LEU A 287 -8.93 -6.85 8.29
CA LEU A 287 -7.68 -7.11 7.59
C LEU A 287 -6.54 -6.90 8.60
N LEU A 288 -5.84 -7.98 8.97
CA LEU A 288 -4.91 -7.96 10.08
C LEU A 288 -3.46 -7.77 9.65
N LEU A 289 -2.89 -6.61 9.96
CA LEU A 289 -1.46 -6.38 9.75
C LEU A 289 -0.66 -7.12 10.81
N GLY A 290 0.02 -8.18 10.39
CA GLY A 290 0.87 -9.00 11.24
C GLY A 290 2.29 -8.45 11.43
N GLY A 291 3.06 -9.10 12.29
CA GLY A 291 4.46 -8.78 12.58
C GLY A 291 5.50 -9.60 11.81
N GLY A 292 5.08 -10.50 10.91
CA GLY A 292 5.98 -11.43 10.22
C GLY A 292 6.23 -12.76 10.96
N ASP A 293 5.51 -12.99 12.06
CA ASP A 293 5.64 -14.17 12.93
C ASP A 293 4.43 -15.12 12.89
N SER A 294 3.48 -14.87 11.97
CA SER A 294 2.18 -15.57 11.87
C SER A 294 2.33 -17.07 11.60
N TYR A 295 3.44 -17.50 10.96
CA TYR A 295 3.76 -18.90 10.74
C TYR A 295 3.78 -19.75 12.03
N GLN A 296 4.04 -19.11 13.19
CA GLN A 296 4.12 -19.82 14.47
C GLN A 296 2.77 -20.41 14.92
N ARG A 297 1.67 -19.89 14.42
CA ARG A 297 0.31 -20.32 14.76
C ARG A 297 -0.63 -20.28 13.54
N ALA A 298 -0.13 -20.69 12.38
CA ALA A 298 -0.88 -20.67 11.13
C ALA A 298 -2.21 -21.41 11.23
N SER A 299 -2.27 -22.58 11.89
CA SER A 299 -3.52 -23.33 12.07
C SER A 299 -4.57 -22.54 12.85
N ALA A 300 -4.19 -21.93 13.98
CA ALA A 300 -5.13 -21.14 14.78
C ALA A 300 -5.61 -19.87 14.04
N ILE A 301 -4.72 -19.26 13.25
CA ILE A 301 -5.08 -18.10 12.40
C ILE A 301 -6.02 -18.56 11.27
N LYS A 302 -5.77 -19.73 10.67
CA LYS A 302 -6.68 -20.28 9.66
C LYS A 302 -8.07 -20.56 10.24
N GLU A 303 -8.12 -21.17 11.43
CA GLU A 303 -9.39 -21.45 12.13
C GLU A 303 -10.17 -20.17 12.46
N SER A 304 -9.50 -19.04 12.69
CA SER A 304 -10.17 -17.76 12.94
C SER A 304 -10.75 -17.12 11.68
N GLY A 305 -10.37 -17.57 10.47
CA GLY A 305 -10.83 -17.00 9.21
C GLY A 305 -10.12 -15.70 8.80
N ALA A 306 -9.07 -15.32 9.51
CA ALA A 306 -8.38 -14.04 9.33
C ALA A 306 -7.75 -13.90 7.95
N THR A 307 -7.90 -12.72 7.33
CA THR A 307 -7.13 -12.25 6.16
C THR A 307 -5.99 -11.36 6.64
N LEU A 308 -4.77 -11.63 6.15
CA LEU A 308 -3.57 -10.99 6.67
C LEU A 308 -2.96 -9.95 5.70
N ILE A 309 -2.33 -8.94 6.28
CA ILE A 309 -1.36 -8.07 5.62
C ILE A 309 0.01 -8.42 6.20
N VAL A 310 0.90 -8.97 5.37
CA VAL A 310 2.16 -9.58 5.79
C VAL A 310 3.33 -8.68 5.41
N PRO A 311 4.08 -8.13 6.37
CA PRO A 311 5.28 -7.38 6.07
C PRO A 311 6.40 -8.31 5.60
N VAL A 312 7.11 -7.90 4.55
CA VAL A 312 8.30 -8.60 4.04
C VAL A 312 9.60 -8.09 4.68
N LYS A 313 9.50 -7.54 5.87
CA LYS A 313 10.65 -7.17 6.68
C LYS A 313 11.13 -8.39 7.47
N PHE A 314 12.31 -8.89 7.13
CA PHE A 314 12.90 -10.02 7.81
C PHE A 314 13.94 -9.57 8.87
N PRO A 315 14.14 -10.37 9.94
CA PRO A 315 15.22 -10.13 10.89
C PRO A 315 16.59 -10.14 10.20
N THR A 316 17.47 -9.25 10.61
CA THR A 316 18.86 -9.25 10.16
C THR A 316 19.64 -10.36 10.86
N ALA A 317 20.71 -10.86 10.23
CA ALA A 317 21.61 -11.80 10.84
C ALA A 317 22.18 -11.26 12.15
N TYR A 318 22.31 -12.14 13.14
CA TYR A 318 22.96 -11.79 14.40
C TYR A 318 24.46 -11.73 14.22
N ASP A 319 25.11 -10.77 14.88
CA ASP A 319 26.57 -10.74 14.99
C ASP A 319 27.01 -11.80 16.00
N LEU A 320 27.64 -12.85 15.50
CA LEU A 320 28.19 -13.97 16.30
C LEU A 320 29.72 -13.94 16.38
N SER A 321 30.35 -12.83 16.01
CA SER A 321 31.81 -12.69 16.02
C SER A 321 32.37 -12.77 17.44
N ASP A 322 31.61 -12.33 18.46
CA ASP A 322 31.92 -12.52 19.86
C ASP A 322 31.13 -13.71 20.43
N PRO A 323 31.79 -14.84 20.78
CA PRO A 323 31.14 -16.01 21.38
C PRO A 323 30.40 -15.72 22.69
N PHE A 324 30.80 -14.64 23.40
CA PHE A 324 30.12 -14.24 24.63
C PHE A 324 28.74 -13.65 24.32
N LEU A 325 28.60 -12.83 23.28
CA LEU A 325 27.34 -12.25 22.84
C LEU A 325 26.39 -13.32 22.27
N ALA A 326 26.92 -14.32 21.60
CA ALA A 326 26.14 -15.44 21.05
C ALA A 326 25.32 -16.18 22.12
N ARG A 327 25.77 -16.19 23.39
CA ARG A 327 25.07 -16.84 24.53
C ARG A 327 23.77 -16.15 24.93
N PHE A 328 23.58 -14.88 24.54
CA PHE A 328 22.36 -14.10 24.84
C PHE A 328 21.26 -14.24 23.79
N ILE A 329 21.56 -14.87 22.65
CA ILE A 329 20.59 -15.08 21.59
C ILE A 329 19.79 -16.34 21.91
N SER A 330 18.48 -16.20 22.10
CA SER A 330 17.61 -17.33 22.40
C SER A 330 17.37 -18.19 21.15
N LEU A 331 17.05 -19.46 21.37
CA LEU A 331 16.63 -20.38 20.30
C LEU A 331 15.38 -19.85 19.55
N THR A 332 14.49 -19.15 20.24
CA THR A 332 13.30 -18.54 19.64
C THR A 332 13.67 -17.45 18.64
N GLU A 333 14.63 -16.59 18.97
CA GLU A 333 15.13 -15.56 18.07
C GLU A 333 15.83 -16.15 16.85
N LEU A 334 16.69 -17.18 17.04
CA LEU A 334 17.34 -17.87 15.92
C LEU A 334 16.33 -18.56 15.00
N LYS A 335 15.32 -19.25 15.56
CA LYS A 335 14.24 -19.84 14.76
C LYS A 335 13.43 -18.78 14.02
N HIS A 336 13.17 -17.64 14.64
CA HIS A 336 12.46 -16.56 13.96
C HIS A 336 13.29 -15.98 12.82
N TRP A 337 14.59 -15.76 13.02
CA TRP A 337 15.48 -15.31 11.96
C TRP A 337 15.50 -16.28 10.77
N GLU A 338 15.53 -17.58 11.01
CA GLU A 338 15.53 -18.60 9.96
C GLU A 338 14.18 -18.70 9.24
N LEU A 339 13.08 -18.70 9.98
CA LEU A 339 11.73 -19.02 9.46
C LEU A 339 10.93 -17.80 8.99
N ALA A 340 11.26 -16.58 9.44
CA ALA A 340 10.53 -15.39 9.04
C ALA A 340 10.46 -15.16 7.52
N PRO A 341 11.53 -15.45 6.73
CA PRO A 341 11.43 -15.38 5.28
C PRO A 341 10.46 -16.38 4.64
N SER A 342 10.17 -17.50 5.31
CA SER A 342 9.20 -18.51 4.87
C SER A 342 7.78 -18.23 5.37
N ASN A 343 7.55 -17.13 6.11
CA ASN A 343 6.24 -16.84 6.69
C ASN A 343 5.12 -16.86 5.64
N ALA A 344 5.29 -16.15 4.52
CA ALA A 344 4.29 -16.09 3.46
C ALA A 344 4.03 -17.45 2.79
N SER A 345 5.08 -18.26 2.56
CA SER A 345 4.94 -19.62 2.04
C SER A 345 4.15 -20.50 3.00
N LEU A 346 4.48 -20.50 4.29
CA LEU A 346 3.78 -21.30 5.31
C LEU A 346 2.31 -20.88 5.50
N LEU A 347 2.00 -19.59 5.32
CA LEU A 347 0.62 -19.10 5.33
C LEU A 347 -0.14 -19.57 4.08
N ASN A 348 0.49 -19.54 2.92
CA ASN A 348 -0.09 -20.07 1.67
C ASN A 348 -0.38 -21.58 1.82
N ASP A 349 0.55 -22.37 2.34
CA ASP A 349 0.38 -23.81 2.55
C ASP A 349 -0.74 -24.11 3.53
N ALA A 350 -0.95 -23.24 4.52
CA ALA A 350 -2.09 -23.31 5.43
C ALA A 350 -3.42 -22.83 4.79
N GLY A 351 -3.39 -22.30 3.57
CA GLY A 351 -4.56 -21.78 2.88
C GLY A 351 -5.11 -20.50 3.51
N ILE A 352 -4.24 -19.66 4.10
CA ILE A 352 -4.58 -18.35 4.65
C ILE A 352 -4.41 -17.32 3.56
N GLU A 353 -5.42 -16.48 3.33
CA GLU A 353 -5.34 -15.39 2.37
C GLU A 353 -4.54 -14.21 2.94
N PHE A 354 -3.62 -13.65 2.15
CA PHE A 354 -2.79 -12.54 2.59
C PHE A 354 -2.33 -11.62 1.46
N CYS A 355 -2.12 -10.35 1.80
CA CYS A 355 -1.41 -9.37 0.98
C CYS A 355 0.00 -9.14 1.52
N LEU A 356 0.93 -8.72 0.65
CA LEU A 356 2.28 -8.32 1.05
C LEU A 356 2.37 -6.79 1.19
N THR A 357 3.16 -6.31 2.16
CA THR A 357 3.36 -4.87 2.41
C THR A 357 4.84 -4.54 2.61
N ALA A 358 5.22 -3.33 2.18
CA ALA A 358 6.54 -2.74 2.44
C ALA A 358 6.71 -2.21 3.88
N GLN A 359 5.70 -2.35 4.72
CA GLN A 359 5.72 -1.85 6.09
C GLN A 359 6.94 -2.32 6.89
N GLY A 360 7.67 -1.38 7.46
CA GLY A 360 8.86 -1.63 8.29
C GLY A 360 10.17 -1.76 7.53
N LEU A 361 10.19 -1.78 6.19
CA LEU A 361 11.40 -1.64 5.39
C LEU A 361 11.99 -0.22 5.55
N LYS A 362 13.31 -0.09 5.37
CA LYS A 362 13.98 1.22 5.45
C LYS A 362 13.68 2.07 4.23
N THR A 363 13.64 1.44 3.06
CA THR A 363 13.35 2.08 1.77
C THR A 363 12.40 1.22 0.94
N PRO A 364 11.55 1.81 0.09
CA PRO A 364 10.68 1.05 -0.80
C PRO A 364 11.44 0.09 -1.74
N SER A 365 12.66 0.43 -2.13
CA SER A 365 13.51 -0.39 -3.01
C SER A 365 13.90 -1.75 -2.42
N GLU A 366 13.81 -1.93 -1.10
CA GLU A 366 14.04 -3.21 -0.42
C GLU A 366 12.88 -4.20 -0.62
N PHE A 367 11.71 -3.74 -1.12
CA PHE A 367 10.51 -4.56 -1.20
C PHE A 367 10.65 -5.76 -2.14
N LEU A 368 10.98 -5.53 -3.41
CA LEU A 368 11.15 -6.62 -4.38
C LEU A 368 12.28 -7.60 -4.00
N PRO A 369 13.46 -7.17 -3.56
CA PRO A 369 14.46 -8.09 -3.01
C PRO A 369 13.93 -8.96 -1.89
N ALA A 370 13.14 -8.41 -0.96
CA ALA A 370 12.54 -9.18 0.13
C ALA A 370 11.48 -10.18 -0.38
N VAL A 371 10.64 -9.78 -1.34
CA VAL A 371 9.69 -10.71 -1.99
C VAL A 371 10.43 -11.85 -2.70
N ARG A 372 11.53 -11.56 -3.41
CA ARG A 372 12.37 -12.59 -4.03
C ARG A 372 12.90 -13.60 -3.02
N ILE A 373 13.30 -13.14 -1.83
CA ILE A 373 13.70 -14.04 -0.73
C ILE A 373 12.52 -14.93 -0.31
N ALA A 374 11.31 -14.39 -0.16
CA ALA A 374 10.13 -15.17 0.19
C ALA A 374 9.82 -16.22 -0.89
N VAL A 375 9.96 -15.88 -2.18
CA VAL A 375 9.81 -16.82 -3.31
C VAL A 375 10.88 -17.92 -3.26
N GLN A 376 12.14 -17.58 -3.01
CA GLN A 376 13.23 -18.53 -2.81
C GLN A 376 12.98 -19.47 -1.61
N ARG A 377 12.21 -19.03 -0.64
CA ARG A 377 11.79 -19.79 0.55
C ARG A 377 10.47 -20.53 0.37
N GLY A 378 9.97 -20.64 -0.87
CA GLY A 378 8.86 -21.52 -1.24
C GLY A 378 7.53 -20.82 -1.53
N LEU A 379 7.45 -19.48 -1.49
CA LEU A 379 6.24 -18.78 -1.92
C LEU A 379 6.10 -18.87 -3.45
N PRO A 380 4.99 -19.42 -4.01
CA PRO A 380 4.76 -19.42 -5.46
C PRO A 380 4.73 -17.99 -6.02
N SER A 381 5.34 -17.78 -7.20
CA SER A 381 5.50 -16.45 -7.79
C SER A 381 4.16 -15.83 -8.21
N ASP A 382 3.22 -16.62 -8.67
CA ASP A 382 1.86 -16.21 -9.00
C ASP A 382 1.08 -15.74 -7.76
N ILE A 383 1.20 -16.48 -6.64
CA ILE A 383 0.64 -16.08 -5.35
C ILE A 383 1.27 -14.79 -4.84
N ALA A 384 2.60 -14.65 -4.98
CA ALA A 384 3.29 -13.41 -4.63
C ALA A 384 2.76 -12.23 -5.45
N LEU A 385 2.61 -12.39 -6.78
CA LEU A 385 2.07 -11.35 -7.66
C LEU A 385 0.62 -11.00 -7.27
N ARG A 386 -0.24 -12.01 -7.07
CA ARG A 386 -1.62 -11.82 -6.62
C ARG A 386 -1.68 -11.05 -5.30
N ALA A 387 -0.82 -11.40 -4.33
CA ALA A 387 -0.76 -10.77 -3.02
C ALA A 387 -0.27 -9.31 -3.03
N MET A 388 0.38 -8.87 -4.11
CA MET A 388 0.85 -7.49 -4.29
C MET A 388 -0.05 -6.65 -5.21
N THR A 389 -0.97 -7.25 -5.97
CA THR A 389 -1.71 -6.55 -7.04
C THR A 389 -3.23 -6.73 -6.91
N GLU A 390 -3.77 -7.87 -7.30
CA GLU A 390 -5.21 -8.13 -7.38
C GLU A 390 -5.88 -8.19 -6.02
N LEU A 391 -5.30 -8.95 -5.10
CA LEU A 391 -5.91 -9.18 -3.80
C LEU A 391 -6.06 -7.90 -2.98
N PRO A 392 -5.01 -7.05 -2.81
CA PRO A 392 -5.17 -5.80 -2.10
C PRO A 392 -6.18 -4.84 -2.78
N ALA A 393 -6.26 -4.84 -4.12
CA ALA A 393 -7.26 -4.06 -4.84
C ALA A 393 -8.69 -4.57 -4.55
N SER A 394 -8.88 -5.88 -4.51
CA SER A 394 -10.16 -6.51 -4.20
C SER A 394 -10.61 -6.23 -2.76
N LEU A 395 -9.72 -6.35 -1.80
CA LEU A 395 -10.00 -6.12 -0.37
C LEU A 395 -10.38 -4.66 -0.07
N LEU A 396 -9.88 -3.71 -0.87
CA LEU A 396 -10.30 -2.30 -0.79
C LEU A 396 -11.50 -1.97 -1.68
N GLY A 397 -12.01 -2.92 -2.46
CA GLY A 397 -13.10 -2.70 -3.40
C GLY A 397 -12.74 -1.71 -4.52
N VAL A 398 -11.50 -1.76 -5.05
CA VAL A 398 -10.99 -0.90 -6.13
C VAL A 398 -10.46 -1.69 -7.32
N SER A 399 -10.89 -2.94 -7.49
CA SER A 399 -10.50 -3.79 -8.62
C SER A 399 -10.96 -3.27 -9.99
N ASP A 400 -11.89 -2.33 -10.00
CA ASP A 400 -12.35 -1.57 -11.16
C ASP A 400 -11.45 -0.39 -11.52
N ILE A 401 -10.43 -0.09 -10.70
CA ILE A 401 -9.52 1.04 -10.89
C ILE A 401 -8.07 0.57 -11.07
N VAL A 402 -7.60 -0.37 -10.22
CA VAL A 402 -6.21 -0.85 -10.17
C VAL A 402 -6.14 -2.35 -9.88
N GLY A 403 -4.95 -2.94 -10.00
CA GLY A 403 -4.65 -4.32 -9.59
C GLY A 403 -4.46 -5.31 -10.74
N THR A 404 -4.90 -4.97 -11.95
CA THR A 404 -4.72 -5.79 -13.16
C THR A 404 -4.44 -4.90 -14.38
N ILE A 405 -4.00 -5.51 -15.51
CA ILE A 405 -3.84 -4.81 -16.79
C ILE A 405 -5.04 -5.12 -17.67
N ARG A 406 -6.13 -4.33 -17.51
CA ARG A 406 -7.38 -4.52 -18.29
C ARG A 406 -7.89 -3.17 -18.80
N PRO A 407 -8.61 -3.16 -19.94
CA PRO A 407 -9.23 -1.94 -20.46
C PRO A 407 -10.14 -1.28 -19.41
N GLY A 408 -10.06 0.05 -19.32
CA GLY A 408 -10.83 0.87 -18.39
C GLY A 408 -10.12 1.14 -17.05
N LEU A 409 -9.04 0.41 -16.72
CA LEU A 409 -8.29 0.61 -15.48
C LEU A 409 -7.21 1.68 -15.66
N ARG A 410 -6.71 2.20 -14.54
CA ARG A 410 -5.56 3.13 -14.51
C ARG A 410 -4.31 2.48 -15.11
N ALA A 411 -3.59 3.26 -15.91
CA ALA A 411 -2.36 2.83 -16.57
C ALA A 411 -1.17 2.75 -15.60
N ASN A 412 -1.37 2.07 -14.49
CA ASN A 412 -0.35 1.82 -13.47
C ASN A 412 0.36 0.50 -13.80
N ILE A 413 1.42 0.58 -14.60
CA ILE A 413 2.11 -0.58 -15.19
C ILE A 413 3.59 -0.54 -14.83
N ILE A 414 4.16 -1.71 -14.52
CA ILE A 414 5.59 -1.93 -14.35
C ILE A 414 6.12 -2.55 -15.64
N VAL A 415 7.22 -2.01 -16.14
CA VAL A 415 8.00 -2.58 -17.24
C VAL A 415 9.27 -3.20 -16.66
N SER A 416 9.51 -4.47 -16.92
CA SER A 416 10.67 -5.23 -16.44
C SER A 416 11.33 -6.00 -17.58
N ASP A 417 12.64 -6.14 -17.52
CA ASP A 417 13.48 -7.01 -18.36
C ASP A 417 13.54 -8.44 -17.80
#